data_acb6d43f1017218a16d6f713f5949200
#
_entry.id   acb6d43f1017218a16d6f713f5949200
#
_cell.length_a   1.000
_cell.length_b   1.000
_cell.length_c   1.000
_cell.angle_alpha   90.00
_cell.angle_beta   90.00
_cell.angle_gamma   90.00
#
_symmetry.space_group_name_H-M   'P 1'
#
loop_
_entity.id
_entity.type
_entity.pdbx_description
1 polymer ?
#
loop_
_entity_poly.entity_id
_entity_poly.type
_entity_poly.pdbx_seq_one_letter_code
_entity_poly.pdbx_strand_id
1 'polypeptide(L)'
;MLLRRMNGVFAVYKPSGITSAKFIDKIQDKFTKSGVFANDLQEMKEKIRKDLGTNKKWNQKRIDKKVSSAKIKIGEIITQNKIDHITKELIDETVQKFIGNIKQTPPIFSALKVNGKPLYEYAREGLPLPTSIKVRDVTVNDIKVIEEDSLKTDHEFVKLQSELDENGVPKEHGLMNNPTLNDSPLYFSSQYLERAEKENLPKEVGKARLLPDGESLPEKLPMIHFVSDVSSGTYIRSLISDIGRAMESSAYMVELIRVKQSEWKLDQNVFKIEDFDRDEKVWGPVLKKVFDEGGDKIIDLQKEFEEMTKQVEQEEKEQGEVGEQDGDKDQSIPQKRPIDDVEQ
;
A
#
# COMPACT_ATOMS: atom_id res chain seq x y z
N MET A 1 13.98 25.33 -24.62
CA MET A 1 12.64 25.25 -24.01
C MET A 1 12.84 25.05 -22.52
N LEU A 2 12.52 26.04 -21.68
CA LEU A 2 12.63 25.92 -20.22
C LEU A 2 11.59 24.87 -19.79
N LEU A 3 12.04 23.68 -19.40
CA LEU A 3 11.18 22.65 -18.80
C LEU A 3 10.56 23.26 -17.53
N ARG A 4 9.26 23.48 -17.56
CA ARG A 4 8.51 23.83 -16.34
C ARG A 4 8.74 22.73 -15.31
N ARG A 5 8.97 23.12 -14.05
CA ARG A 5 9.02 22.19 -12.92
C ARG A 5 7.83 21.23 -12.98
N MET A 6 8.10 19.94 -12.85
CA MET A 6 7.05 18.94 -12.72
C MET A 6 6.53 18.98 -11.28
N ASN A 7 5.39 19.63 -11.08
CA ASN A 7 4.71 19.71 -9.79
C ASN A 7 3.29 19.13 -9.96
N GLY A 8 2.93 18.18 -9.14
CA GLY A 8 1.60 17.59 -9.19
C GLY A 8 1.44 16.48 -8.17
N VAL A 9 0.28 15.86 -8.17
CA VAL A 9 -0.06 14.70 -7.37
C VAL A 9 -0.36 13.54 -8.32
N PHE A 10 0.17 12.38 -8.00
CA PHE A 10 -0.14 11.15 -8.68
C PHE A 10 -0.26 10.01 -7.68
N ALA A 11 -0.98 8.96 -8.04
CA ALA A 11 -1.13 7.78 -7.21
C ALA A 11 -0.30 6.63 -7.75
N VAL A 12 0.34 5.88 -6.84
CA VAL A 12 1.09 4.67 -7.18
C VAL A 12 0.57 3.50 -6.35
N TYR A 13 0.29 2.39 -7.00
CA TYR A 13 -0.09 1.15 -6.33
C TYR A 13 1.10 0.58 -5.56
N LYS A 14 0.90 0.42 -4.26
CA LYS A 14 1.86 -0.24 -3.37
C LYS A 14 1.46 -1.70 -3.18
N PRO A 15 2.23 -2.68 -3.68
CA PRO A 15 1.92 -4.08 -3.48
C PRO A 15 1.96 -4.48 -2.00
N SER A 16 1.32 -5.60 -1.67
CA SER A 16 1.39 -6.20 -0.33
C SER A 16 2.82 -6.61 0.02
N GLY A 17 3.08 -6.90 1.29
CA GLY A 17 4.41 -7.36 1.76
C GLY A 17 5.51 -6.30 1.84
N ILE A 18 5.31 -5.07 1.36
CA ILE A 18 6.28 -3.97 1.47
C ILE A 18 5.73 -2.83 2.32
N THR A 19 6.56 -2.26 3.18
CA THR A 19 6.17 -1.06 3.96
C THR A 19 6.10 0.18 3.07
N SER A 20 5.25 1.16 3.43
CA SER A 20 5.14 2.41 2.68
C SER A 20 6.48 3.15 2.58
N ALA A 21 7.29 3.17 3.64
CA ALA A 21 8.61 3.79 3.62
C ALA A 21 9.52 3.12 2.59
N LYS A 22 9.65 1.79 2.62
CA LYS A 22 10.49 1.05 1.66
C LYS A 22 9.96 1.16 0.23
N PHE A 23 8.66 1.32 0.05
CA PHE A 23 8.06 1.54 -1.26
C PHE A 23 8.38 2.93 -1.82
N ILE A 24 8.29 3.96 -0.98
CA ILE A 24 8.68 5.34 -1.32
C ILE A 24 10.16 5.39 -1.71
N ASP A 25 11.04 4.71 -0.95
CA ASP A 25 12.46 4.64 -1.27
C ASP A 25 12.70 4.05 -2.67
N LYS A 26 11.94 3.01 -3.07
CA LYS A 26 12.03 2.43 -4.42
C LYS A 26 11.60 3.42 -5.52
N ILE A 27 10.52 4.17 -5.30
CA ILE A 27 10.06 5.19 -6.26
C ILE A 27 11.10 6.30 -6.37
N GLN A 28 11.63 6.78 -5.24
CA GLN A 28 12.67 7.81 -5.22
C GLN A 28 13.94 7.35 -5.94
N ASP A 29 14.34 6.10 -5.76
CA ASP A 29 15.50 5.54 -6.46
C ASP A 29 15.29 5.51 -7.98
N LYS A 30 14.13 5.09 -8.47
CA LYS A 30 13.79 5.13 -9.90
C LYS A 30 13.82 6.57 -10.45
N PHE A 31 13.18 7.50 -9.77
CA PHE A 31 13.13 8.90 -10.21
C PHE A 31 14.52 9.58 -10.15
N THR A 32 15.32 9.25 -9.14
CA THR A 32 16.68 9.81 -9.01
C THR A 32 17.63 9.32 -10.10
N LYS A 33 17.39 8.12 -10.64
CA LYS A 33 18.20 7.54 -11.73
C LYS A 33 17.71 7.97 -13.11
N SER A 34 16.48 8.46 -13.22
CA SER A 34 15.91 8.87 -14.50
C SER A 34 16.36 10.26 -14.92
N GLY A 35 16.46 10.50 -16.24
CA GLY A 35 16.71 11.81 -16.82
C GLY A 35 15.54 12.77 -16.71
N VAL A 36 14.31 12.25 -16.49
CA VAL A 36 13.07 13.04 -16.44
C VAL A 36 13.11 14.13 -15.36
N PHE A 37 13.71 13.83 -14.20
CA PHE A 37 13.84 14.76 -13.07
C PHE A 37 15.23 15.34 -12.87
N ALA A 38 16.14 15.19 -13.84
CA ALA A 38 17.55 15.59 -13.67
C ALA A 38 17.71 17.06 -13.24
N ASN A 39 16.95 17.98 -13.84
CA ASN A 39 17.03 19.42 -13.53
C ASN A 39 16.46 19.72 -12.13
N ASP A 40 15.32 19.15 -11.78
CA ASP A 40 14.69 19.34 -10.47
C ASP A 40 15.60 18.80 -9.34
N LEU A 41 16.26 17.66 -9.56
CA LEU A 41 17.22 17.08 -8.63
C LEU A 41 18.47 17.94 -8.45
N GLN A 42 18.95 18.57 -9.49
CA GLN A 42 20.12 19.45 -9.40
C GLN A 42 19.79 20.69 -8.57
N GLU A 43 18.68 21.36 -8.83
CA GLU A 43 18.22 22.50 -8.04
C GLU A 43 18.00 22.13 -6.56
N MET A 44 17.41 20.96 -6.30
CA MET A 44 17.20 20.48 -4.92
C MET A 44 18.53 20.22 -4.21
N LYS A 45 19.51 19.60 -4.89
CA LYS A 45 20.85 19.37 -4.34
C LYS A 45 21.57 20.68 -3.98
N GLU A 46 21.43 21.71 -4.80
CA GLU A 46 22.00 23.02 -4.53
C GLU A 46 21.33 23.70 -3.33
N LYS A 47 20.00 23.62 -3.25
CA LYS A 47 19.25 24.13 -2.10
C LYS A 47 19.65 23.44 -0.80
N ILE A 48 19.73 22.12 -0.80
CA ILE A 48 20.16 21.31 0.36
C ILE A 48 21.59 21.65 0.77
N ARG A 49 22.51 21.84 -0.19
CA ARG A 49 23.90 22.28 0.10
C ARG A 49 23.95 23.63 0.80
N LYS A 50 23.10 24.58 0.40
CA LYS A 50 22.98 25.89 1.04
C LYS A 50 22.45 25.77 2.47
N ASP A 51 21.40 24.93 2.67
CA ASP A 51 20.76 24.75 3.97
C ASP A 51 21.63 23.93 4.96
N LEU A 52 22.39 22.93 4.47
CA LEU A 52 23.28 22.11 5.30
C LEU A 52 24.61 22.81 5.62
N GLY A 53 25.03 23.79 4.83
CA GLY A 53 26.21 24.61 5.15
C GLY A 53 26.11 25.35 6.50
N THR A 54 24.91 25.41 7.07
CA THR A 54 24.61 26.05 8.34
C THR A 54 24.46 25.07 9.53
N ASN A 55 24.48 23.75 9.33
CA ASN A 55 24.13 22.80 10.41
C ASN A 55 25.16 21.65 10.57
N LYS A 56 26.05 21.76 11.56
CA LYS A 56 27.16 20.83 11.86
C LYS A 56 26.79 19.49 12.54
N LYS A 57 25.53 19.06 12.57
CA LYS A 57 25.08 17.95 13.43
C LYS A 57 24.76 16.58 12.79
N TRP A 58 24.86 16.38 11.49
CA TRP A 58 24.49 15.11 10.84
C TRP A 58 25.70 14.35 10.29
N ASN A 59 25.90 13.12 10.80
CA ASN A 59 26.96 12.21 10.37
C ASN A 59 26.33 11.04 9.58
N GLN A 60 26.84 10.77 8.36
CA GLN A 60 26.37 9.75 7.40
C GLN A 60 26.22 8.34 8.04
N LYS A 61 27.14 7.96 8.92
CA LYS A 61 27.08 6.66 9.62
C LYS A 61 25.82 6.42 10.46
N ARG A 62 25.11 7.45 10.88
CA ARG A 62 23.87 7.34 11.66
C ARG A 62 22.66 7.04 10.78
N ILE A 63 22.69 7.46 9.55
CA ILE A 63 21.61 7.22 8.55
C ILE A 63 21.65 5.76 8.13
N ASP A 64 22.84 5.23 7.83
CA ASP A 64 23.03 3.84 7.36
C ASP A 64 22.65 2.79 8.41
N LYS A 65 22.88 3.09 9.69
CA LYS A 65 22.54 2.20 10.81
C LYS A 65 21.02 2.05 11.05
N LYS A 66 20.23 3.02 10.63
CA LYS A 66 18.77 2.99 10.79
C LYS A 66 18.08 2.17 9.70
N VAL A 67 18.72 1.98 8.55
CA VAL A 67 18.21 1.24 7.39
C VAL A 67 18.41 -0.28 7.54
N SER A 68 19.44 -0.74 8.26
CA SER A 68 19.82 -2.15 8.34
C SER A 68 19.10 -2.99 9.41
N SER A 69 18.20 -2.41 10.23
CA SER A 69 17.59 -3.10 11.38
C SER A 69 16.11 -3.47 11.25
N ALA A 70 15.53 -3.41 10.06
CA ALA A 70 14.14 -3.80 9.85
C ALA A 70 14.02 -5.33 9.75
N LYS A 71 14.02 -6.02 10.87
CA LYS A 71 13.52 -7.41 10.95
C LYS A 71 12.01 -7.38 10.78
N ILE A 72 11.50 -8.23 9.89
CA ILE A 72 10.06 -8.51 9.79
C ILE A 72 9.67 -9.15 11.13
N LYS A 73 8.93 -8.44 11.95
CA LYS A 73 8.33 -9.02 13.16
C LYS A 73 7.09 -9.80 12.73
N ILE A 74 7.06 -11.08 13.09
CA ILE A 74 5.88 -11.95 12.96
C ILE A 74 4.84 -11.42 13.93
N GLY A 75 3.57 -11.40 13.52
CA GLY A 75 2.46 -10.93 14.35
C GLY A 75 2.23 -11.86 15.54
N GLU A 76 1.89 -11.28 16.68
CA GLU A 76 1.60 -11.98 17.92
C GLU A 76 0.16 -12.54 17.93
N ILE A 77 -0.01 -13.80 18.34
CA ILE A 77 -1.33 -14.39 18.54
C ILE A 77 -1.79 -14.04 19.96
N ILE A 78 -2.86 -13.24 20.06
CA ILE A 78 -3.41 -12.78 21.34
C ILE A 78 -4.54 -13.68 21.80
N THR A 79 -5.33 -14.23 20.87
CA THR A 79 -6.48 -15.11 21.17
C THR A 79 -6.69 -16.11 20.05
N GLN A 80 -7.25 -17.28 20.43
CA GLN A 80 -7.67 -18.31 19.49
C GLN A 80 -9.10 -18.72 19.82
N ASN A 81 -9.98 -18.68 18.81
CA ASN A 81 -11.38 -18.99 18.96
C ASN A 81 -11.79 -20.11 18.00
N LYS A 82 -12.88 -20.81 18.32
CA LYS A 82 -13.47 -21.79 17.43
C LYS A 82 -13.92 -21.17 16.12
N ILE A 83 -13.86 -21.96 15.06
CA ILE A 83 -14.23 -21.56 13.69
C ILE A 83 -15.18 -22.54 13.02
N ASP A 84 -15.50 -23.67 13.67
CA ASP A 84 -16.35 -24.76 13.17
C ASP A 84 -17.78 -24.34 12.88
N HIS A 85 -18.26 -23.30 13.56
CA HIS A 85 -19.58 -22.73 13.39
C HIS A 85 -19.68 -21.64 12.32
N ILE A 86 -18.58 -21.27 11.69
CA ILE A 86 -18.56 -20.21 10.67
C ILE A 86 -19.08 -20.76 9.35
N THR A 87 -20.23 -20.27 8.92
CA THR A 87 -20.87 -20.62 7.63
C THR A 87 -21.01 -19.39 6.74
N LYS A 88 -21.32 -19.59 5.47
CA LYS A 88 -21.55 -18.47 4.54
C LYS A 88 -22.74 -17.63 4.99
N GLU A 89 -23.82 -18.26 5.41
CA GLU A 89 -25.03 -17.60 5.88
C GLU A 89 -24.74 -16.72 7.10
N LEU A 90 -23.95 -17.23 8.06
CA LEU A 90 -23.53 -16.44 9.23
C LEU A 90 -22.67 -15.24 8.85
N ILE A 91 -21.80 -15.40 7.85
CA ILE A 91 -20.97 -14.30 7.34
C ILE A 91 -21.88 -13.23 6.73
N ASP A 92 -22.78 -13.61 5.81
CA ASP A 92 -23.67 -12.69 5.11
C ASP A 92 -24.59 -11.94 6.08
N GLU A 93 -25.19 -12.62 7.05
CA GLU A 93 -25.98 -12.00 8.09
C GLU A 93 -25.16 -11.04 8.95
N THR A 94 -23.90 -11.42 9.25
CA THR A 94 -23.04 -10.63 10.14
C THR A 94 -22.57 -9.35 9.46
N VAL A 95 -22.13 -9.39 8.20
CA VAL A 95 -21.65 -8.19 7.51
C VAL A 95 -22.74 -7.14 7.36
N GLN A 96 -24.01 -7.55 7.23
CA GLN A 96 -25.16 -6.64 7.17
C GLN A 96 -25.34 -5.80 8.45
N LYS A 97 -24.88 -6.28 9.60
CA LYS A 97 -24.94 -5.54 10.87
C LYS A 97 -24.03 -4.32 10.91
N PHE A 98 -23.06 -4.26 10.00
CA PHE A 98 -22.07 -3.19 9.93
C PHE A 98 -22.34 -2.17 8.81
N ILE A 99 -23.27 -2.43 7.90
CA ILE A 99 -23.61 -1.48 6.82
C ILE A 99 -24.39 -0.31 7.40
N GLY A 100 -23.86 0.89 7.22
CA GLY A 100 -24.41 2.15 7.72
C GLY A 100 -23.42 2.93 8.58
N ASN A 101 -23.94 3.79 9.45
CA ASN A 101 -23.13 4.59 10.37
C ASN A 101 -22.77 3.75 11.59
N ILE A 102 -21.47 3.57 11.81
CA ILE A 102 -20.93 2.80 12.94
C ILE A 102 -19.96 3.63 13.77
N LYS A 103 -19.84 3.27 15.04
CA LYS A 103 -18.73 3.71 15.89
C LYS A 103 -17.60 2.70 15.78
N GLN A 104 -16.37 3.19 15.68
CA GLN A 104 -15.21 2.33 15.54
C GLN A 104 -14.06 2.77 16.45
N THR A 105 -13.44 1.84 17.16
CA THR A 105 -12.21 2.07 17.90
C THR A 105 -11.03 1.84 16.96
N PRO A 106 -10.20 2.88 16.68
CA PRO A 106 -8.97 2.71 15.92
C PRO A 106 -8.01 1.72 16.59
N PRO A 107 -7.25 0.94 15.81
CA PRO A 107 -6.26 0.03 16.39
C PRO A 107 -5.08 0.80 16.98
N ILE A 108 -4.46 0.25 18.03
CA ILE A 108 -3.27 0.86 18.64
C ILE A 108 -2.10 1.00 17.65
N PHE A 109 -1.96 0.06 16.73
CA PHE A 109 -1.00 0.15 15.62
C PHE A 109 -1.51 1.07 14.50
N SER A 110 -1.74 2.33 14.84
CA SER A 110 -2.14 3.39 13.91
C SER A 110 -1.25 4.62 14.03
N ALA A 111 -1.29 5.49 13.02
CA ALA A 111 -0.56 6.75 13.01
C ALA A 111 -1.26 7.88 13.80
N LEU A 112 -2.35 7.60 14.48
CA LEU A 112 -3.02 8.55 15.35
C LEU A 112 -2.07 8.97 16.47
N LYS A 113 -2.08 10.27 16.80
CA LYS A 113 -1.18 10.81 17.80
C LYS A 113 -1.93 11.11 19.12
N VAL A 114 -1.28 10.74 20.23
CA VAL A 114 -1.64 11.17 21.58
C VAL A 114 -0.42 11.88 22.16
N ASN A 115 -0.61 13.10 22.65
CA ASN A 115 0.48 13.94 23.12
C ASN A 115 1.66 14.09 22.12
N GLY A 116 1.33 14.21 20.83
CA GLY A 116 2.32 14.36 19.75
C GLY A 116 3.01 13.08 19.30
N LYS A 117 2.88 11.97 20.05
CA LYS A 117 3.49 10.66 19.75
C LYS A 117 2.47 9.73 19.11
N PRO A 118 2.79 9.04 17.98
CA PRO A 118 1.90 8.08 17.33
C PRO A 118 1.57 6.89 18.26
N LEU A 119 0.35 6.36 18.16
CA LEU A 119 -0.10 5.22 18.98
C LEU A 119 0.79 3.98 18.77
N TYR A 120 1.23 3.71 17.55
CA TYR A 120 2.10 2.56 17.27
C TYR A 120 3.47 2.63 17.97
N GLU A 121 3.95 3.81 18.34
CA GLU A 121 5.20 3.96 19.10
C GLU A 121 5.01 3.54 20.56
N TYR A 122 3.88 3.92 21.17
CA TYR A 122 3.53 3.43 22.51
C TYR A 122 3.48 1.89 22.54
N ALA A 123 2.81 1.28 21.55
CA ALA A 123 2.72 -0.18 21.46
C ALA A 123 4.09 -0.84 21.29
N ARG A 124 4.96 -0.31 20.43
CA ARG A 124 6.31 -0.86 20.20
C ARG A 124 7.25 -0.74 21.38
N GLU A 125 7.09 0.29 22.18
CA GLU A 125 7.89 0.53 23.38
C GLU A 125 7.31 -0.14 24.62
N GLY A 126 6.12 -0.77 24.53
CA GLY A 126 5.43 -1.35 25.67
C GLY A 126 4.93 -0.33 26.68
N LEU A 127 4.81 0.94 26.29
CA LEU A 127 4.37 2.02 27.16
C LEU A 127 2.84 2.07 27.24
N PRO A 128 2.26 2.28 28.44
CA PRO A 128 0.83 2.47 28.56
C PRO A 128 0.39 3.75 27.84
N LEU A 129 -0.81 3.71 27.27
CA LEU A 129 -1.41 4.90 26.66
C LEU A 129 -1.77 5.92 27.74
N PRO A 130 -1.43 7.21 27.58
CA PRO A 130 -1.79 8.24 28.54
C PRO A 130 -3.30 8.52 28.60
N THR A 131 -4.04 8.16 27.56
CA THR A 131 -5.50 8.26 27.50
C THR A 131 -6.08 7.12 26.65
N SER A 132 -7.37 6.82 26.83
CA SER A 132 -8.07 5.84 25.97
C SER A 132 -8.09 6.31 24.52
N ILE A 133 -8.12 5.34 23.59
CA ILE A 133 -8.27 5.62 22.15
C ILE A 133 -9.69 6.13 21.92
N LYS A 134 -9.81 7.32 21.33
CA LYS A 134 -11.11 7.92 21.02
C LYS A 134 -11.84 7.14 19.94
N VAL A 135 -13.04 6.74 20.22
CA VAL A 135 -13.99 6.16 19.27
C VAL A 135 -14.32 7.20 18.19
N ARG A 136 -14.47 6.75 16.96
CA ARG A 136 -14.78 7.57 15.78
C ARG A 136 -16.06 7.12 15.13
N ASP A 137 -16.81 8.08 14.63
CA ASP A 137 -17.94 7.81 13.76
C ASP A 137 -17.42 7.63 12.32
N VAL A 138 -17.80 6.54 11.68
CA VAL A 138 -17.46 6.21 10.30
C VAL A 138 -18.68 5.61 9.61
N THR A 139 -18.68 5.59 8.28
CA THR A 139 -19.79 5.00 7.51
C THR A 139 -19.23 3.85 6.67
N VAL A 140 -19.91 2.72 6.74
CA VAL A 140 -19.73 1.59 5.82
C VAL A 140 -20.89 1.64 4.84
N ASN A 141 -20.60 2.08 3.60
CA ASN A 141 -21.64 2.24 2.57
C ASN A 141 -22.11 0.88 2.07
N ASP A 142 -21.17 -0.06 1.90
CA ASP A 142 -21.46 -1.42 1.42
C ASP A 142 -20.38 -2.41 1.86
N ILE A 143 -20.78 -3.68 2.03
CA ILE A 143 -19.89 -4.85 2.16
C ILE A 143 -20.47 -5.95 1.30
N LYS A 144 -19.72 -6.38 0.29
CA LYS A 144 -20.08 -7.50 -0.57
C LYS A 144 -19.11 -8.64 -0.39
N VAL A 145 -19.58 -9.76 0.12
CA VAL A 145 -18.80 -11.00 0.25
C VAL A 145 -18.65 -11.64 -1.12
N ILE A 146 -17.45 -12.08 -1.44
CA ILE A 146 -17.14 -12.84 -2.67
C ILE A 146 -17.27 -14.32 -2.32
N GLU A 147 -18.44 -14.88 -2.60
CA GLU A 147 -18.80 -16.23 -2.17
C GLU A 147 -17.88 -17.32 -2.74
N GLU A 148 -17.42 -17.15 -3.99
CA GLU A 148 -16.57 -18.10 -4.70
C GLU A 148 -15.21 -18.30 -3.99
N ASP A 149 -14.74 -17.27 -3.26
CA ASP A 149 -13.46 -17.28 -2.55
C ASP A 149 -13.59 -17.40 -1.05
N SER A 150 -14.81 -17.28 -0.48
CA SER A 150 -15.02 -17.32 0.96
C SER A 150 -15.03 -18.74 1.51
N LEU A 151 -14.47 -18.90 2.71
CA LEU A 151 -14.27 -20.15 3.45
C LEU A 151 -13.32 -21.15 2.79
N LYS A 152 -12.60 -20.75 1.74
CA LYS A 152 -11.51 -21.56 1.19
C LYS A 152 -10.32 -21.61 2.15
N THR A 153 -9.58 -22.72 2.10
CA THR A 153 -8.39 -22.97 2.92
C THR A 153 -7.14 -23.23 2.08
N ASP A 154 -7.22 -23.05 0.77
CA ASP A 154 -6.14 -23.31 -0.18
C ASP A 154 -5.21 -22.11 -0.42
N HIS A 155 -5.44 -21.00 0.28
CA HIS A 155 -4.61 -19.80 0.20
C HIS A 155 -3.21 -20.02 0.77
N GLU A 156 -2.22 -19.33 0.20
CA GLU A 156 -0.80 -19.40 0.57
C GLU A 156 -0.35 -18.32 1.57
N PHE A 157 -1.25 -17.76 2.36
CA PHE A 157 -0.89 -16.73 3.32
C PHE A 157 -0.21 -17.31 4.55
N VAL A 158 0.82 -16.60 5.03
CA VAL A 158 1.53 -17.01 6.24
C VAL A 158 0.63 -16.81 7.47
N LYS A 159 0.43 -17.88 8.21
CA LYS A 159 -0.28 -17.84 9.50
C LYS A 159 0.49 -16.95 10.48
N LEU A 160 -0.24 -16.16 11.27
CA LEU A 160 0.36 -15.45 12.40
C LEU A 160 0.98 -16.47 13.38
N GLN A 161 2.14 -16.14 13.88
CA GLN A 161 2.87 -16.95 14.85
C GLN A 161 3.37 -16.05 15.98
N SER A 162 3.27 -16.53 17.21
CA SER A 162 3.90 -15.89 18.36
C SER A 162 5.35 -16.37 18.48
N GLU A 163 6.26 -15.48 18.93
CA GLU A 163 7.54 -15.91 19.40
C GLU A 163 7.34 -16.75 20.66
N LEU A 164 7.96 -17.92 20.73
CA LEU A 164 7.91 -18.78 21.91
C LEU A 164 9.12 -18.51 22.79
N ASP A 165 8.96 -18.68 24.11
CA ASP A 165 10.04 -18.72 25.07
C ASP A 165 10.76 -20.09 25.04
N GLU A 166 11.73 -20.28 25.95
CA GLU A 166 12.50 -21.53 26.07
C GLU A 166 11.63 -22.75 26.43
N ASN A 167 10.42 -22.52 26.97
CA ASN A 167 9.46 -23.54 27.37
C ASN A 167 8.34 -23.75 26.34
N GLY A 168 8.41 -23.07 25.19
CA GLY A 168 7.40 -23.14 24.14
C GLY A 168 6.13 -22.29 24.43
N VAL A 169 6.18 -21.41 25.42
CA VAL A 169 5.08 -20.49 25.74
C VAL A 169 5.21 -19.21 24.91
N PRO A 170 4.12 -18.70 24.33
CA PRO A 170 4.14 -17.44 23.60
C PRO A 170 4.69 -16.29 24.47
N LYS A 171 5.73 -15.62 23.97
CA LYS A 171 6.26 -14.42 24.64
C LYS A 171 5.23 -13.30 24.54
N GLU A 172 4.79 -12.81 25.68
CA GLU A 172 3.95 -11.63 25.76
C GLU A 172 4.80 -10.38 25.48
N HIS A 173 4.79 -9.90 24.25
CA HIS A 173 5.52 -8.69 23.87
C HIS A 173 4.63 -7.46 23.77
N GLY A 174 4.87 -6.51 24.65
CA GLY A 174 4.54 -5.09 24.44
C GLY A 174 3.07 -4.70 24.50
N LEU A 175 2.11 -5.63 24.46
CA LEU A 175 0.69 -5.30 24.53
C LEU A 175 0.06 -5.48 25.92
N MET A 176 0.78 -6.03 26.90
CA MET A 176 0.27 -6.25 28.26
C MET A 176 -0.38 -5.03 28.91
N ASN A 177 0.12 -3.84 28.59
CA ASN A 177 -0.37 -2.58 29.16
C ASN A 177 -1.21 -1.73 28.19
N ASN A 178 -1.54 -2.28 27.03
CA ASN A 178 -2.22 -1.55 25.96
C ASN A 178 -3.47 -2.32 25.50
N PRO A 179 -4.58 -1.61 25.24
CA PRO A 179 -5.82 -2.25 24.80
C PRO A 179 -5.64 -2.89 23.43
N THR A 180 -6.16 -4.07 23.27
CA THR A 180 -6.32 -4.73 21.97
C THR A 180 -7.67 -4.36 21.35
N LEU A 181 -7.89 -4.74 20.08
CA LEU A 181 -9.22 -4.59 19.48
C LEU A 181 -10.28 -5.44 20.20
N ASN A 182 -9.86 -6.56 20.82
CA ASN A 182 -10.77 -7.42 21.59
C ASN A 182 -11.30 -6.73 22.86
N ASP A 183 -10.54 -5.81 23.45
CA ASP A 183 -10.93 -5.07 24.66
C ASP A 183 -11.83 -3.87 24.32
N SER A 184 -11.98 -3.54 23.05
CA SER A 184 -12.78 -2.41 22.61
C SER A 184 -14.26 -2.78 22.53
N PRO A 185 -15.19 -1.86 22.84
CA PRO A 185 -16.61 -2.08 22.59
C PRO A 185 -16.88 -2.39 21.13
N LEU A 186 -17.74 -3.35 20.86
CA LEU A 186 -18.23 -3.66 19.52
C LEU A 186 -19.50 -2.85 19.26
N TYR A 187 -19.55 -2.21 18.11
CA TYR A 187 -20.70 -1.39 17.71
C TYR A 187 -21.26 -1.89 16.38
N PHE A 188 -22.56 -2.13 16.36
CA PHE A 188 -23.31 -2.30 15.12
C PHE A 188 -23.72 -0.96 14.53
N SER A 189 -24.11 -0.95 13.26
CA SER A 189 -24.59 0.27 12.60
C SER A 189 -25.90 0.77 13.21
N SER A 190 -26.10 2.08 13.18
CA SER A 190 -27.36 2.68 13.64
C SER A 190 -28.54 2.13 12.84
N GLN A 191 -28.37 1.91 11.55
CA GLN A 191 -29.40 1.35 10.66
C GLN A 191 -29.79 -0.08 11.06
N TYR A 192 -28.80 -0.91 11.40
CA TYR A 192 -29.08 -2.25 11.93
C TYR A 192 -29.80 -2.19 13.27
N LEU A 193 -29.35 -1.34 14.19
CA LEU A 193 -29.96 -1.22 15.52
C LEU A 193 -31.42 -0.76 15.46
N GLU A 194 -31.75 0.18 14.58
CA GLU A 194 -33.12 0.63 14.32
C GLU A 194 -34.00 -0.51 13.76
N ARG A 195 -33.44 -1.29 12.82
CA ARG A 195 -34.13 -2.48 12.29
C ARG A 195 -34.30 -3.55 13.35
N ALA A 196 -33.25 -3.82 14.12
CA ALA A 196 -33.28 -4.83 15.19
C ALA A 196 -34.29 -4.50 16.25
N GLU A 197 -34.55 -3.22 16.54
CA GLU A 197 -35.61 -2.81 17.45
C GLU A 197 -37.01 -3.13 16.91
N LYS A 198 -37.25 -2.86 15.63
CA LYS A 198 -38.55 -3.12 14.99
C LYS A 198 -38.83 -4.61 14.80
N GLU A 199 -37.79 -5.39 14.47
CA GLU A 199 -37.90 -6.80 14.11
C GLU A 199 -37.54 -7.74 15.29
N ASN A 200 -37.25 -7.20 16.47
CA ASN A 200 -36.80 -7.94 17.66
C ASN A 200 -35.58 -8.83 17.40
N LEU A 201 -34.56 -8.30 16.64
CA LEU A 201 -33.31 -8.98 16.36
C LEU A 201 -32.28 -8.77 17.48
N PRO A 202 -31.25 -9.63 17.58
CA PRO A 202 -30.18 -9.49 18.58
C PRO A 202 -29.41 -8.17 18.41
N LYS A 203 -29.30 -7.38 19.47
CA LYS A 203 -28.52 -6.14 19.54
C LYS A 203 -27.16 -6.33 20.18
N GLU A 204 -26.90 -7.45 20.77
CA GLU A 204 -25.65 -7.82 21.44
C GLU A 204 -25.06 -9.09 20.82
N VAL A 205 -23.78 -9.26 21.02
CA VAL A 205 -23.02 -10.42 20.55
C VAL A 205 -22.84 -11.38 21.71
N GLY A 206 -22.93 -12.68 21.42
CA GLY A 206 -22.57 -13.73 22.39
C GLY A 206 -21.09 -13.67 22.76
N LYS A 207 -20.72 -14.41 23.78
CA LYS A 207 -19.30 -14.54 24.14
C LYS A 207 -18.56 -15.32 23.07
N ALA A 208 -17.30 -14.88 22.81
CA ALA A 208 -16.42 -15.61 21.91
C ALA A 208 -16.28 -17.10 22.33
N ARG A 209 -16.39 -17.98 21.36
CA ARG A 209 -16.24 -19.41 21.55
C ARG A 209 -14.77 -19.77 21.65
N LEU A 210 -14.23 -19.81 22.85
CA LEU A 210 -12.82 -20.11 23.09
C LEU A 210 -12.47 -21.53 22.61
N LEU A 211 -11.26 -21.67 22.11
CA LEU A 211 -10.70 -22.99 21.80
C LEU A 211 -10.40 -23.68 23.13
N PRO A 212 -10.90 -24.92 23.38
CA PRO A 212 -10.61 -25.66 24.60
C PRO A 212 -9.13 -25.97 24.75
N ASP A 213 -8.67 -26.12 25.98
CA ASP A 213 -7.32 -26.54 26.28
C ASP A 213 -6.99 -27.88 25.61
N GLY A 214 -5.88 -27.95 24.89
CA GLY A 214 -5.45 -29.13 24.15
C GLY A 214 -6.02 -29.28 22.74
N GLU A 215 -6.98 -28.45 22.33
CA GLU A 215 -7.39 -28.34 20.94
C GLU A 215 -6.49 -27.36 20.17
N SER A 216 -6.25 -27.64 18.89
CA SER A 216 -5.51 -26.74 18.01
C SER A 216 -6.34 -26.38 16.79
N LEU A 217 -6.19 -25.15 16.32
CA LEU A 217 -6.75 -24.74 15.04
C LEU A 217 -6.11 -25.51 13.89
N PRO A 218 -6.85 -25.77 12.79
CA PRO A 218 -6.28 -26.39 11.62
C PRO A 218 -5.10 -25.57 11.08
N GLU A 219 -4.17 -26.23 10.42
CA GLU A 219 -2.97 -25.59 9.84
C GLU A 219 -3.35 -24.46 8.88
N LYS A 220 -4.36 -24.69 8.05
CA LYS A 220 -4.93 -23.69 7.14
C LYS A 220 -6.29 -23.21 7.67
N LEU A 221 -6.41 -21.91 7.86
CA LEU A 221 -7.63 -21.27 8.34
C LEU A 221 -8.53 -20.87 7.18
N PRO A 222 -9.86 -20.90 7.34
CA PRO A 222 -10.77 -20.41 6.33
C PRO A 222 -10.60 -18.90 6.15
N MET A 223 -10.63 -18.45 4.91
CA MET A 223 -10.52 -17.04 4.53
C MET A 223 -11.89 -16.49 4.13
N ILE A 224 -12.16 -15.25 4.49
CA ILE A 224 -13.30 -14.48 3.99
C ILE A 224 -12.76 -13.40 3.05
N HIS A 225 -13.25 -13.40 1.83
CA HIS A 225 -12.94 -12.36 0.84
C HIS A 225 -14.16 -11.46 0.64
N PHE A 226 -13.98 -10.16 0.82
CA PHE A 226 -15.04 -9.19 0.60
C PHE A 226 -14.53 -7.87 0.02
N VAL A 227 -15.40 -7.16 -0.65
CA VAL A 227 -15.19 -5.78 -1.08
C VAL A 227 -16.04 -4.88 -0.22
N SER A 228 -15.49 -3.76 0.24
CA SER A 228 -16.23 -2.78 1.03
C SER A 228 -16.04 -1.37 0.50
N ASP A 229 -17.12 -0.59 0.53
CA ASP A 229 -17.11 0.86 0.33
C ASP A 229 -17.28 1.55 1.69
N VAL A 230 -16.30 2.36 2.07
CA VAL A 230 -16.24 2.95 3.41
C VAL A 230 -15.83 4.41 3.36
N SER A 231 -16.30 5.18 4.33
CA SER A 231 -15.92 6.58 4.49
C SER A 231 -14.44 6.75 4.86
N SER A 232 -13.93 7.95 4.65
CA SER A 232 -12.59 8.34 5.12
C SER A 232 -12.45 8.13 6.63
N GLY A 233 -11.28 7.66 7.06
CA GLY A 233 -10.98 7.41 8.46
C GLY A 233 -11.40 6.04 8.98
N THR A 234 -12.06 5.21 8.18
CA THR A 234 -12.41 3.83 8.53
C THR A 234 -11.15 2.95 8.55
N TYR A 235 -10.97 2.19 9.62
CA TYR A 235 -9.92 1.20 9.79
C TYR A 235 -10.42 -0.19 9.41
N ILE A 236 -10.01 -0.70 8.27
CA ILE A 236 -10.42 -2.04 7.80
C ILE A 236 -9.99 -3.13 8.78
N ARG A 237 -8.84 -3.00 9.43
CA ARG A 237 -8.42 -3.94 10.49
C ARG A 237 -9.40 -4.00 11.66
N SER A 238 -9.92 -2.85 12.11
CA SER A 238 -10.95 -2.83 13.16
C SER A 238 -12.25 -3.46 12.66
N LEU A 239 -12.66 -3.13 11.43
CA LEU A 239 -13.88 -3.71 10.85
C LEU A 239 -13.80 -5.24 10.75
N ILE A 240 -12.66 -5.79 10.29
CA ILE A 240 -12.43 -7.23 10.22
C ILE A 240 -12.47 -7.87 11.62
N SER A 241 -11.81 -7.25 12.61
CA SER A 241 -11.83 -7.71 13.98
C SER A 241 -13.27 -7.71 14.55
N ASP A 242 -14.02 -6.65 14.29
CA ASP A 242 -15.41 -6.52 14.76
C ASP A 242 -16.35 -7.55 14.09
N ILE A 243 -16.18 -7.81 12.80
CA ILE A 243 -16.91 -8.87 12.08
C ILE A 243 -16.58 -10.24 12.70
N GLY A 244 -15.31 -10.56 12.94
CA GLY A 244 -14.91 -11.82 13.58
C GLY A 244 -15.54 -11.98 14.97
N ARG A 245 -15.53 -10.93 15.78
CA ARG A 245 -16.14 -10.91 17.10
C ARG A 245 -17.67 -11.05 17.04
N ALA A 246 -18.30 -10.41 16.05
CA ALA A 246 -19.75 -10.52 15.84
C ALA A 246 -20.18 -11.93 15.44
N MET A 247 -19.28 -12.74 14.93
CA MET A 247 -19.47 -14.18 14.68
C MET A 247 -19.05 -15.06 15.86
N GLU A 248 -18.88 -14.50 17.06
CA GLU A 248 -18.41 -15.21 18.26
C GLU A 248 -17.06 -15.91 18.07
N SER A 249 -16.21 -15.34 17.21
CA SER A 249 -14.88 -15.83 16.88
C SER A 249 -13.87 -14.69 16.85
N SER A 250 -12.76 -14.86 16.15
CA SER A 250 -11.77 -13.82 15.88
C SER A 250 -11.35 -13.83 14.42
N ALA A 251 -11.02 -12.67 13.89
CA ALA A 251 -10.50 -12.53 12.54
C ALA A 251 -9.35 -11.54 12.49
N TYR A 252 -8.42 -11.74 11.55
CA TYR A 252 -7.34 -10.79 11.26
C TYR A 252 -7.22 -10.55 9.76
N MET A 253 -6.71 -9.38 9.43
CA MET A 253 -6.53 -8.96 8.04
C MET A 253 -5.30 -9.62 7.44
N VAL A 254 -5.49 -10.45 6.44
CA VAL A 254 -4.42 -11.11 5.68
C VAL A 254 -3.88 -10.17 4.61
N GLU A 255 -4.77 -9.64 3.78
CA GLU A 255 -4.44 -8.74 2.69
C GLU A 255 -5.45 -7.59 2.61
N LEU A 256 -4.99 -6.45 2.11
CA LEU A 256 -5.84 -5.29 1.82
C LEU A 256 -5.40 -4.64 0.51
N ILE A 257 -6.31 -4.61 -0.44
CA ILE A 257 -6.15 -3.89 -1.71
C ILE A 257 -7.10 -2.71 -1.73
N ARG A 258 -6.57 -1.51 -1.91
CA ARG A 258 -7.38 -0.31 -2.08
C ARG A 258 -7.60 -0.08 -3.56
N VAL A 259 -8.79 -0.42 -4.05
CA VAL A 259 -9.14 -0.34 -5.47
C VAL A 259 -9.57 1.06 -5.91
N LYS A 260 -10.05 1.89 -4.96
CA LYS A 260 -10.45 3.28 -5.22
C LYS A 260 -10.21 4.16 -3.99
N GLN A 261 -9.77 5.38 -4.22
CA GLN A 261 -9.71 6.45 -3.22
C GLN A 261 -9.90 7.80 -3.87
N SER A 262 -11.01 8.50 -3.56
CA SER A 262 -11.39 9.74 -4.26
C SER A 262 -11.47 9.49 -5.77
N GLU A 263 -10.75 10.30 -6.55
CA GLU A 263 -10.61 10.22 -8.01
C GLU A 263 -9.69 9.08 -8.49
N TRP A 264 -8.85 8.54 -7.60
CA TRP A 264 -7.87 7.51 -7.95
C TRP A 264 -8.50 6.13 -7.94
N LYS A 265 -8.38 5.43 -9.07
CA LYS A 265 -8.90 4.08 -9.28
C LYS A 265 -7.81 3.17 -9.83
N LEU A 266 -7.60 2.04 -9.15
CA LEU A 266 -6.65 1.02 -9.56
C LEU A 266 -6.97 0.54 -10.99
N ASP A 267 -5.94 0.24 -11.75
CA ASP A 267 -6.01 -0.17 -13.16
C ASP A 267 -6.64 0.85 -14.13
N GLN A 268 -6.83 2.11 -13.67
CA GLN A 268 -7.27 3.20 -14.52
C GLN A 268 -6.29 4.38 -14.50
N ASN A 269 -6.18 5.08 -13.37
CA ASN A 269 -5.35 6.28 -13.24
C ASN A 269 -4.33 6.19 -12.08
N VAL A 270 -4.03 4.98 -11.63
CA VAL A 270 -3.03 4.68 -10.60
C VAL A 270 -1.86 3.95 -11.26
N PHE A 271 -0.66 4.56 -11.20
CA PHE A 271 0.56 3.95 -11.71
C PHE A 271 0.92 2.68 -10.94
N LYS A 272 1.56 1.74 -11.63
CA LYS A 272 2.32 0.64 -11.02
C LYS A 272 3.80 1.01 -11.00
N ILE A 273 4.57 0.45 -10.09
CA ILE A 273 6.00 0.78 -10.02
C ILE A 273 6.75 0.32 -11.28
N GLU A 274 6.25 -0.71 -11.92
CA GLU A 274 6.75 -1.27 -13.17
C GLU A 274 6.54 -0.33 -14.37
N ASP A 275 5.59 0.61 -14.29
CA ASP A 275 5.37 1.60 -15.35
C ASP A 275 6.58 2.52 -15.52
N PHE A 276 7.35 2.73 -14.45
CA PHE A 276 8.60 3.50 -14.47
C PHE A 276 9.82 2.68 -14.92
N ASP A 277 9.64 1.43 -15.34
CA ASP A 277 10.65 0.60 -16.02
C ASP A 277 10.54 0.68 -17.55
N ARG A 278 9.49 1.31 -18.07
CA ARG A 278 9.32 1.64 -19.49
C ARG A 278 10.38 2.66 -19.92
N ASP A 279 10.51 2.89 -21.23
CA ASP A 279 11.34 3.98 -21.76
C ASP A 279 10.92 5.34 -21.15
N GLU A 280 11.91 6.17 -20.80
CA GLU A 280 11.68 7.51 -20.24
C GLU A 280 10.91 8.42 -21.21
N LYS A 281 11.07 8.23 -22.52
CA LYS A 281 10.30 8.93 -23.55
C LYS A 281 8.80 8.56 -23.52
N VAL A 282 8.46 7.41 -22.93
CA VAL A 282 7.08 6.93 -22.80
C VAL A 282 6.48 7.38 -21.46
N TRP A 283 7.08 6.98 -20.32
CA TRP A 283 6.45 7.26 -19.02
C TRP A 283 6.59 8.73 -18.57
N GLY A 284 7.64 9.43 -18.99
CA GLY A 284 7.85 10.84 -18.63
C GLY A 284 6.72 11.76 -19.09
N PRO A 285 6.36 11.77 -20.39
CA PRO A 285 5.23 12.54 -20.91
C PRO A 285 3.89 12.15 -20.29
N VAL A 286 3.63 10.84 -20.06
CA VAL A 286 2.40 10.37 -19.41
C VAL A 286 2.31 10.88 -17.97
N LEU A 287 3.40 10.80 -17.20
CA LEU A 287 3.43 11.36 -15.84
C LEU A 287 3.22 12.87 -15.85
N LYS A 288 3.84 13.57 -16.81
CA LYS A 288 3.63 15.01 -16.98
C LYS A 288 2.18 15.36 -17.26
N LYS A 289 1.51 14.62 -18.14
CA LYS A 289 0.08 14.79 -18.44
C LYS A 289 -0.79 14.62 -17.18
N VAL A 290 -0.47 13.61 -16.35
CA VAL A 290 -1.18 13.41 -15.06
C VAL A 290 -0.96 14.59 -14.12
N PHE A 291 0.21 15.20 -14.08
CA PHE A 291 0.44 16.41 -13.28
C PHE A 291 -0.30 17.63 -13.80
N ASP A 292 -0.37 17.78 -15.12
CA ASP A 292 -0.96 18.96 -15.74
C ASP A 292 -2.52 18.89 -15.76
N GLU A 293 -3.10 17.70 -15.91
CA GLU A 293 -4.54 17.52 -16.16
C GLU A 293 -5.28 16.64 -15.15
N GLY A 294 -4.54 15.82 -14.36
CA GLY A 294 -5.13 14.76 -13.52
C GLY A 294 -5.99 15.25 -12.35
N GLY A 295 -5.96 16.56 -12.02
CA GLY A 295 -6.86 17.17 -11.04
C GLY A 295 -8.28 17.38 -11.56
N ASP A 296 -8.42 17.58 -12.88
CA ASP A 296 -9.68 17.92 -13.53
C ASP A 296 -10.28 16.76 -14.33
N LYS A 297 -9.44 15.81 -14.74
CA LYS A 297 -9.82 14.67 -15.59
C LYS A 297 -9.27 13.36 -15.08
N ILE A 298 -10.05 12.30 -15.23
CA ILE A 298 -9.56 10.93 -15.03
C ILE A 298 -8.79 10.54 -16.30
N ILE A 299 -7.47 10.33 -16.16
CA ILE A 299 -6.58 9.93 -17.24
C ILE A 299 -6.44 8.41 -17.20
N ASP A 300 -6.80 7.75 -18.30
CA ASP A 300 -6.60 6.31 -18.47
C ASP A 300 -5.13 6.04 -18.83
N LEU A 301 -4.35 5.59 -17.84
CA LEU A 301 -2.91 5.38 -18.01
C LEU A 301 -2.59 4.32 -19.05
N GLN A 302 -3.38 3.26 -19.15
CA GLN A 302 -3.11 2.20 -20.11
C GLN A 302 -3.20 2.75 -21.54
N LYS A 303 -4.25 3.50 -21.82
CA LYS A 303 -4.44 4.14 -23.13
C LYS A 303 -3.32 5.14 -23.43
N GLU A 304 -2.95 5.97 -22.46
CA GLU A 304 -1.87 6.95 -22.62
C GLU A 304 -0.52 6.28 -22.91
N PHE A 305 -0.20 5.20 -22.20
CA PHE A 305 1.01 4.43 -22.44
C PHE A 305 1.02 3.80 -23.85
N GLU A 306 -0.11 3.24 -24.30
CA GLU A 306 -0.23 2.66 -25.64
C GLU A 306 -0.04 3.71 -26.73
N GLU A 307 -0.66 4.89 -26.57
CA GLU A 307 -0.53 6.00 -27.52
C GLU A 307 0.90 6.52 -27.56
N MET A 308 1.53 6.74 -26.39
CA MET A 308 2.88 7.26 -26.30
C MET A 308 3.92 6.26 -26.85
N THR A 309 3.74 4.97 -26.58
CA THR A 309 4.62 3.93 -27.14
C THR A 309 4.60 3.95 -28.67
N LYS A 310 3.40 4.03 -29.27
CA LYS A 310 3.28 4.14 -30.74
C LYS A 310 3.94 5.39 -31.32
N GLN A 311 3.83 6.52 -30.62
CA GLN A 311 4.48 7.77 -31.05
C GLN A 311 6.01 7.64 -31.03
N VAL A 312 6.57 7.08 -29.95
CA VAL A 312 8.03 6.87 -29.83
C VAL A 312 8.54 5.91 -30.91
N GLU A 313 7.81 4.81 -31.15
CA GLU A 313 8.16 3.85 -32.21
C GLU A 313 8.11 4.47 -33.63
N GLN A 314 7.17 5.37 -33.88
CA GLN A 314 7.10 6.09 -35.15
C GLN A 314 8.25 7.08 -35.33
N GLU A 315 8.56 7.88 -34.28
CA GLU A 315 9.68 8.82 -34.29
C GLU A 315 11.02 8.10 -34.52
N GLU A 316 11.21 6.92 -33.94
CA GLU A 316 12.42 6.12 -34.10
C GLU A 316 12.55 5.54 -35.50
N LYS A 317 11.45 5.14 -36.15
CA LYS A 317 11.42 4.68 -37.54
C LYS A 317 11.76 5.83 -38.49
N GLU A 318 11.15 7.00 -38.33
CA GLU A 318 11.41 8.17 -39.16
C GLU A 318 12.88 8.66 -39.03
N GLN A 319 13.44 8.59 -37.83
CA GLN A 319 14.87 8.92 -37.62
C GLN A 319 15.81 7.88 -38.21
N GLY A 320 15.42 6.59 -38.22
CA GLY A 320 16.18 5.51 -38.85
C GLY A 320 16.21 5.64 -40.41
N GLU A 321 15.09 6.01 -41.04
CA GLU A 321 14.96 6.18 -42.46
C GLU A 321 15.75 7.41 -43.00
N VAL A 322 15.86 8.49 -42.20
CA VAL A 322 16.63 9.67 -42.55
C VAL A 322 18.15 9.40 -42.48
N GLY A 323 18.59 8.51 -41.58
CA GLY A 323 19.99 8.10 -41.46
C GLY A 323 20.52 7.22 -42.61
N GLU A 324 19.65 6.49 -43.30
CA GLU A 324 20.05 5.66 -44.45
C GLU A 324 20.12 6.44 -45.77
N GLN A 325 19.49 7.60 -45.90
CA GLN A 325 19.50 8.41 -47.13
C GLN A 325 20.74 9.31 -47.25
N ASP A 326 21.47 9.63 -46.20
CA ASP A 326 22.69 10.44 -46.21
C ASP A 326 23.97 9.62 -46.39
N GLY A 327 23.90 8.29 -46.44
CA GLY A 327 25.06 7.38 -46.56
C GLY A 327 25.57 7.13 -47.97
N ASP A 328 24.89 7.61 -49.05
CA ASP A 328 25.22 7.21 -50.42
C ASP A 328 25.70 8.37 -51.37
N LYS A 329 26.38 9.32 -50.81
CA LYS A 329 27.10 10.32 -51.60
C LYS A 329 28.44 10.67 -50.94
N ASP A 330 29.47 9.91 -51.21
CA ASP A 330 30.81 10.31 -51.58
C ASP A 330 31.81 9.13 -51.64
N GLN A 331 31.91 8.49 -52.77
CA GLN A 331 33.06 7.68 -53.16
C GLN A 331 33.60 8.18 -54.49
N SER A 332 34.28 9.33 -54.46
CA SER A 332 35.23 9.70 -55.47
C SER A 332 36.63 9.60 -54.88
N ILE A 333 37.28 8.48 -55.15
CA ILE A 333 38.70 8.24 -54.84
C ILE A 333 39.55 9.03 -55.82
N PRO A 334 40.44 9.94 -55.40
CA PRO A 334 41.43 10.57 -56.31
C PRO A 334 42.50 9.52 -56.66
N GLN A 335 42.63 9.20 -57.94
CA GLN A 335 43.76 8.45 -58.49
C GLN A 335 45.05 9.12 -58.18
N LYS A 336 45.98 8.46 -57.49
CA LYS A 336 47.36 8.83 -57.36
C LYS A 336 48.07 8.63 -58.73
N ARG A 337 48.71 9.69 -59.26
CA ARG A 337 49.70 9.64 -60.40
C ARG A 337 51.01 8.99 -59.92
N PRO A 338 51.69 8.17 -60.77
CA PRO A 338 52.97 7.61 -60.44
C PRO A 338 54.04 8.69 -60.40
N ILE A 339 54.92 8.59 -59.46
CA ILE A 339 56.19 9.42 -59.40
C ILE A 339 57.21 8.61 -60.14
N ASP A 340 57.73 9.23 -61.25
CA ASP A 340 58.87 8.75 -61.99
C ASP A 340 60.16 8.87 -61.15
N ASP A 341 61.01 7.84 -61.27
CA ASP A 341 62.35 7.76 -60.77
C ASP A 341 63.23 8.88 -61.41
N VAL A 342 63.95 9.61 -60.61
CA VAL A 342 65.22 10.26 -61.08
C VAL A 342 66.30 10.00 -60.04
N GLU A 343 67.30 9.27 -60.48
CA GLU A 343 68.65 9.13 -59.92
C GLU A 343 69.31 10.46 -59.58
N GLN A 344 69.95 10.63 -58.49
CA GLN A 344 71.38 10.85 -58.20
C GLN A 344 71.58 11.13 -56.71
#